data_dc8cfd4358b7cb29e39a8c95234b4eed
#
_entry.id   dc8cfd4358b7cb29e39a8c95234b4eed
#
_cell.length_a   1.000
_cell.length_b   1.000
_cell.length_c   1.000
_cell.angle_alpha   90.00
_cell.angle_beta   90.00
_cell.angle_gamma   90.00
#
_symmetry.space_group_name_H-M   'P 1'
#
loop_
_entity.id
_entity.type
_entity.pdbx_description
1 polymer ?
#
loop_
_entity_poly.entity_id
_entity_poly.type
_entity_poly.pdbx_seq_one_letter_code
_entity_poly.pdbx_strand_id
1 'polypeptide(L)'
;MFEGIPCWPKLPNLFKPLKENGVNVTAVVYAPAFGFVYNNMDEMARAYYKAPNSVCIEQGVAWREGICRDNKVDGVLVHYNRSCKPWSGYMAEMQRRFTKDLGVPCAGFDGDQADPRNFNEAQYTTRVQGLVEAMDANKKD
;
A
#
# COMPACT_ATOMS: atom_id res chain seq x y z
N MET A 1 6.93 -0.55 1.72
CA MET A 1 5.84 -1.23 0.96
C MET A 1 4.97 -0.20 0.26
N PHE A 2 4.47 -0.52 -0.94
CA PHE A 2 3.43 0.27 -1.61
C PHE A 2 2.08 -0.42 -1.44
N GLU A 3 1.13 0.26 -0.80
CA GLU A 3 -0.22 -0.22 -0.54
C GLU A 3 -1.20 0.45 -1.50
N GLY A 4 -1.96 -0.35 -2.21
CA GLY A 4 -2.96 0.10 -3.17
C GLY A 4 -2.57 -0.13 -4.63
N ILE A 5 -3.48 0.25 -5.52
CA ILE A 5 -3.29 0.16 -6.97
C ILE A 5 -2.50 1.40 -7.41
N PRO A 6 -1.43 1.27 -8.22
CA PRO A 6 -0.68 2.43 -8.71
C PRO A 6 -1.52 3.37 -9.58
N CYS A 7 -1.16 4.65 -9.60
CA CYS A 7 -1.64 5.60 -10.61
C CYS A 7 -0.95 5.28 -11.94
N TRP A 8 -1.49 4.36 -12.73
CA TRP A 8 -0.85 3.84 -13.95
C TRP A 8 -0.39 4.93 -14.93
N PRO A 9 -1.21 5.99 -15.22
CA PRO A 9 -0.79 7.04 -16.13
C PRO A 9 0.36 7.92 -15.60
N LYS A 10 0.70 7.80 -14.31
CA LYS A 10 1.70 8.61 -13.60
C LYS A 10 2.82 7.79 -12.96
N LEU A 11 3.06 6.57 -13.42
CA LEU A 11 4.11 5.71 -12.87
C LEU A 11 5.48 6.38 -12.76
N PRO A 12 6.00 7.09 -13.78
CA PRO A 12 7.28 7.78 -13.64
C PRO A 12 7.29 8.80 -12.51
N ASN A 13 6.18 9.54 -12.33
CA ASN A 13 6.03 10.56 -11.28
C ASN A 13 5.90 9.93 -9.89
N LEU A 14 5.35 8.70 -9.78
CA LEU A 14 5.31 7.96 -8.52
C LEU A 14 6.69 7.48 -8.10
N PHE A 15 7.48 6.90 -9.00
CA PHE A 15 8.75 6.29 -8.64
C PHE A 15 9.92 7.27 -8.58
N LYS A 16 9.85 8.41 -9.28
CA LYS A 16 10.91 9.42 -9.27
C LYS A 16 11.25 9.93 -7.86
N PRO A 17 10.30 10.44 -7.05
CA PRO A 17 10.62 10.91 -5.70
C PRO A 17 11.13 9.81 -4.78
N LEU A 18 10.64 8.57 -4.92
CA LEU A 18 11.14 7.42 -4.15
C LEU A 18 12.62 7.17 -4.45
N LYS A 19 12.96 7.09 -5.75
CA LYS A 19 14.34 6.87 -6.20
C LYS A 19 15.28 8.00 -5.75
N GLU A 20 14.85 9.25 -5.87
CA GLU A 20 15.64 10.43 -5.47
C GLU A 20 15.92 10.46 -3.96
N ASN A 21 15.06 9.85 -3.15
CA ASN A 21 15.24 9.71 -1.70
C ASN A 21 15.82 8.34 -1.28
N GLY A 22 16.34 7.53 -2.20
CA GLY A 22 16.95 6.25 -1.89
C GLY A 22 15.98 5.16 -1.40
N VAL A 23 14.68 5.31 -1.67
CA VAL A 23 13.64 4.38 -1.22
C VAL A 23 13.42 3.29 -2.26
N ASN A 24 13.55 2.04 -1.84
CA ASN A 24 13.22 0.86 -2.63
C ASN A 24 11.84 0.33 -2.27
N VAL A 25 11.03 -0.01 -3.28
CA VAL A 25 9.75 -0.70 -3.07
C VAL A 25 10.01 -2.21 -3.04
N THR A 26 10.16 -2.77 -1.84
CA THR A 26 10.46 -4.19 -1.60
C THR A 26 9.22 -5.06 -1.50
N ALA A 27 8.06 -4.46 -1.27
CA ALA A 27 6.79 -5.14 -1.17
C ALA A 27 5.66 -4.33 -1.80
N VAL A 28 4.74 -5.03 -2.44
CA VAL A 28 3.50 -4.48 -2.99
C VAL A 28 2.33 -5.36 -2.55
N VAL A 29 1.15 -4.78 -2.45
CA VAL A 29 -0.05 -5.52 -2.03
C VAL A 29 -0.89 -5.94 -3.24
N TYR A 30 -0.89 -5.15 -4.30
CA TYR A 30 -1.78 -5.37 -5.43
C TYR A 30 -1.57 -6.72 -6.13
N ALA A 31 -0.34 -7.06 -6.49
CA ALA A 31 -0.06 -8.30 -7.20
C ALA A 31 -0.34 -9.58 -6.35
N PRO A 32 0.12 -9.70 -5.10
CA PRO A 32 -0.21 -10.85 -4.25
C PRO A 32 -1.69 -10.97 -3.92
N ALA A 33 -2.44 -9.86 -3.90
CA ALA A 33 -3.88 -9.87 -3.65
C ALA A 33 -4.68 -10.69 -4.69
N PHE A 34 -4.11 -10.90 -5.88
CA PHE A 34 -4.71 -11.64 -6.98
C PHE A 34 -3.89 -12.88 -7.39
N GLY A 35 -2.85 -13.20 -6.65
CA GLY A 35 -1.98 -14.37 -6.88
C GLY A 35 -2.60 -15.66 -6.37
N PHE A 36 -3.77 -16.06 -6.90
CA PHE A 36 -4.47 -17.27 -6.47
C PHE A 36 -3.87 -18.52 -7.08
N VAL A 37 -3.73 -19.55 -6.25
CA VAL A 37 -3.38 -20.92 -6.68
C VAL A 37 -4.58 -21.80 -6.41
N TYR A 38 -5.07 -22.51 -7.43
CA TYR A 38 -6.20 -23.43 -7.33
C TYR A 38 -6.13 -24.51 -8.41
N ASN A 39 -6.70 -25.69 -8.12
CA ASN A 39 -6.73 -26.83 -9.02
C ASN A 39 -8.13 -27.13 -9.57
N ASN A 40 -9.17 -26.58 -8.96
CA ASN A 40 -10.57 -26.76 -9.34
C ASN A 40 -11.41 -25.53 -8.99
N MET A 41 -12.68 -25.54 -9.41
CA MET A 41 -13.60 -24.41 -9.23
C MET A 41 -13.91 -24.11 -7.76
N ASP A 42 -14.02 -25.13 -6.92
CA ASP A 42 -14.28 -24.95 -5.49
C ASP A 42 -13.10 -24.26 -4.80
N GLU A 43 -11.89 -24.70 -5.11
CA GLU A 43 -10.67 -24.06 -4.60
C GLU A 43 -10.54 -22.61 -5.12
N MET A 44 -10.88 -22.36 -6.38
CA MET A 44 -10.90 -21.01 -6.94
C MET A 44 -11.88 -20.14 -6.17
N ALA A 45 -13.11 -20.57 -5.96
CA ALA A 45 -14.11 -19.85 -5.21
C ALA A 45 -13.63 -19.52 -3.77
N ARG A 46 -13.00 -20.49 -3.10
CA ARG A 46 -12.41 -20.28 -1.76
C ARG A 46 -11.23 -19.29 -1.77
N ALA A 47 -10.41 -19.29 -2.82
CA ALA A 47 -9.31 -18.35 -2.97
C ALA A 47 -9.82 -16.90 -3.15
N TYR A 48 -10.82 -16.71 -4.00
CA TYR A 48 -11.47 -15.40 -4.16
C TYR A 48 -12.16 -14.92 -2.88
N TYR A 49 -12.80 -15.80 -2.14
CA TYR A 49 -13.42 -15.44 -0.86
C TYR A 49 -12.42 -14.93 0.17
N LYS A 50 -11.16 -15.37 0.09
CA LYS A 50 -10.07 -14.92 0.97
C LYS A 50 -9.30 -13.71 0.45
N ALA A 51 -9.68 -13.17 -0.71
CA ALA A 51 -9.03 -11.97 -1.25
C ALA A 51 -9.09 -10.80 -0.24
N PRO A 52 -8.04 -9.96 -0.13
CA PRO A 52 -7.92 -8.95 0.92
C PRO A 52 -9.09 -7.95 1.01
N ASN A 53 -9.82 -7.75 -0.07
CA ASN A 53 -11.00 -6.88 -0.11
C ASN A 53 -12.33 -7.62 0.11
N SER A 54 -12.29 -8.93 0.27
CA SER A 54 -13.46 -9.80 0.52
C SER A 54 -13.55 -10.25 1.97
N VAL A 55 -12.55 -9.92 2.78
CA VAL A 55 -12.46 -10.28 4.20
C VAL A 55 -12.72 -9.06 5.11
N CYS A 56 -12.94 -9.30 6.39
CA CYS A 56 -13.05 -8.21 7.36
C CYS A 56 -11.72 -7.45 7.50
N ILE A 57 -11.78 -6.24 8.06
CA ILE A 57 -10.60 -5.37 8.18
C ILE A 57 -9.49 -6.02 9.02
N GLU A 58 -9.82 -6.78 10.05
CA GLU A 58 -8.86 -7.48 10.90
C GLU A 58 -8.01 -8.47 10.09
N GLN A 59 -8.66 -9.29 9.27
CA GLN A 59 -7.97 -10.26 8.40
C GLN A 59 -7.17 -9.55 7.30
N GLY A 60 -7.74 -8.50 6.71
CA GLY A 60 -7.07 -7.70 5.68
C GLY A 60 -5.83 -6.98 6.20
N VAL A 61 -5.86 -6.46 7.44
CA VAL A 61 -4.71 -5.87 8.12
C VAL A 61 -3.68 -6.94 8.46
N ALA A 62 -4.07 -8.03 9.12
CA ALA A 62 -3.15 -9.10 9.53
C ALA A 62 -2.37 -9.68 8.33
N TRP A 63 -3.04 -9.86 7.19
CA TRP A 63 -2.39 -10.31 5.95
C TRP A 63 -1.30 -9.34 5.47
N ARG A 64 -1.58 -8.04 5.48
CA ARG A 64 -0.64 -6.99 5.06
C ARG A 64 0.50 -6.80 6.04
N GLU A 65 0.23 -6.94 7.33
CA GLU A 65 1.26 -6.94 8.36
C GLU A 65 2.24 -8.11 8.17
N GLY A 66 1.73 -9.28 7.77
CA GLY A 66 2.57 -10.41 7.36
C GLY A 66 3.53 -10.03 6.23
N ILE A 67 3.01 -9.39 5.17
CA ILE A 67 3.85 -8.88 4.07
C ILE A 67 4.92 -7.89 4.57
N CYS A 68 4.56 -6.97 5.48
CA CYS A 68 5.51 -6.02 6.05
C CYS A 68 6.64 -6.73 6.83
N ARG A 69 6.30 -7.72 7.66
CA ARG A 69 7.28 -8.48 8.45
C ARG A 69 8.19 -9.32 7.56
N ASP A 70 7.61 -10.07 6.61
CA ASP A 70 8.35 -10.98 5.71
C ASP A 70 9.35 -10.21 4.82
N ASN A 71 9.01 -9.00 4.42
CA ASN A 71 9.83 -8.15 3.56
C ASN A 71 10.62 -7.07 4.34
N LYS A 72 10.61 -7.10 5.67
CA LYS A 72 11.33 -6.15 6.54
C LYS A 72 11.09 -4.69 6.10
N VAL A 73 9.82 -4.32 6.01
CA VAL A 73 9.39 -3.03 5.49
C VAL A 73 9.66 -1.93 6.52
N ASP A 74 10.41 -0.90 6.14
CA ASP A 74 10.71 0.26 6.99
C ASP A 74 9.61 1.34 6.96
N GLY A 75 8.76 1.35 5.91
CA GLY A 75 7.70 2.34 5.76
C GLY A 75 6.64 1.92 4.75
N VAL A 76 5.44 2.45 4.88
CA VAL A 76 4.31 2.15 3.99
C VAL A 76 3.78 3.41 3.33
N LEU A 77 3.74 3.40 2.00
CA LEU A 77 3.11 4.43 1.20
C LEU A 77 1.72 3.93 0.76
N VAL A 78 0.68 4.63 1.16
CA VAL A 78 -0.73 4.24 0.98
C VAL A 78 -1.39 5.11 -0.08
N HIS A 79 -1.88 4.49 -1.14
CA HIS A 79 -2.65 5.18 -2.18
C HIS A 79 -4.15 5.14 -1.88
N TYR A 80 -4.73 6.30 -1.58
CA TYR A 80 -6.18 6.49 -1.49
C TYR A 80 -6.77 6.61 -2.89
N ASN A 81 -7.04 5.45 -3.52
CA ASN A 81 -7.51 5.40 -4.89
C ASN A 81 -8.99 5.80 -4.99
N ARG A 82 -9.26 6.97 -5.57
CA ARG A 82 -10.61 7.56 -5.65
C ARG A 82 -11.61 6.70 -6.43
N SER A 83 -11.15 5.96 -7.44
CA SER A 83 -11.99 5.08 -8.24
C SER A 83 -12.33 3.75 -7.57
N CYS A 84 -11.65 3.38 -6.49
CA CYS A 84 -11.84 2.09 -5.84
C CYS A 84 -12.30 2.26 -4.38
N LYS A 85 -13.60 2.44 -4.18
CA LYS A 85 -14.19 2.60 -2.84
C LYS A 85 -13.94 1.41 -1.89
N PRO A 86 -14.04 0.14 -2.33
CA PRO A 86 -13.72 -0.99 -1.47
C PRO A 86 -12.28 -0.99 -0.99
N TRP A 87 -11.34 -0.48 -1.81
CA TRP A 87 -9.94 -0.38 -1.42
C TRP A 87 -9.68 0.81 -0.50
N SER A 88 -10.16 2.00 -0.86
CA SER A 88 -9.87 3.22 -0.11
C SER A 88 -10.70 3.39 1.16
N GLY A 89 -11.85 2.71 1.27
CA GLY A 89 -12.77 2.90 2.37
C GLY A 89 -12.24 2.57 3.77
N TYR A 90 -11.23 1.70 3.87
CA TYR A 90 -10.61 1.32 5.14
C TYR A 90 -9.11 1.67 5.24
N MET A 91 -8.53 2.35 4.23
CA MET A 91 -7.10 2.63 4.18
C MET A 91 -6.62 3.51 5.34
N ALA A 92 -7.43 4.47 5.79
CA ALA A 92 -7.07 5.32 6.92
C ALA A 92 -6.92 4.51 8.22
N GLU A 93 -7.85 3.59 8.49
CA GLU A 93 -7.77 2.70 9.65
C GLU A 93 -6.61 1.70 9.52
N MET A 94 -6.36 1.20 8.34
CA MET A 94 -5.21 0.34 8.07
C MET A 94 -3.89 1.04 8.31
N GLN A 95 -3.74 2.27 7.82
CA GLN A 95 -2.56 3.11 8.06
C GLN A 95 -2.34 3.32 9.57
N ARG A 96 -3.40 3.61 10.31
CA ARG A 96 -3.36 3.78 11.77
C ARG A 96 -2.88 2.50 12.46
N ARG A 97 -3.36 1.34 12.05
CA ARG A 97 -2.95 0.04 12.61
C ARG A 97 -1.50 -0.30 12.30
N PHE A 98 -1.03 -0.11 11.08
CA PHE A 98 0.38 -0.33 10.75
C PHE A 98 1.32 0.48 11.65
N THR A 99 1.01 1.75 11.84
CA THR A 99 1.81 2.60 12.73
C THR A 99 1.74 2.13 14.17
N LYS A 100 0.53 1.76 14.66
CA LYS A 100 0.32 1.35 16.05
C LYS A 100 0.88 -0.04 16.35
N ASP A 101 0.60 -1.02 15.46
CA ASP A 101 0.79 -2.45 15.77
C ASP A 101 2.17 -2.95 15.29
N LEU A 102 2.75 -2.30 14.27
CA LEU A 102 4.09 -2.62 13.75
C LEU A 102 5.15 -1.57 14.06
N GLY A 103 4.77 -0.37 14.51
CA GLY A 103 5.70 0.75 14.62
C GLY A 103 6.21 1.27 13.26
N VAL A 104 5.61 0.85 12.15
CA VAL A 104 6.05 1.22 10.80
C VAL A 104 5.40 2.53 10.38
N PRO A 105 6.18 3.59 10.05
CA PRO A 105 5.63 4.85 9.60
C PRO A 105 4.89 4.70 8.28
N CYS A 106 3.78 5.43 8.15
CA CYS A 106 2.94 5.39 6.98
C CYS A 106 2.64 6.80 6.47
N ALA A 107 2.64 6.98 5.15
CA ALA A 107 2.13 8.18 4.51
C ALA A 107 1.06 7.84 3.48
N GLY A 108 -0.04 8.58 3.51
CA GLY A 108 -1.11 8.43 2.54
C GLY A 108 -1.10 9.54 1.49
N PHE A 109 -1.47 9.21 0.27
CA PHE A 109 -1.67 10.19 -0.80
C PHE A 109 -2.93 9.88 -1.61
N ASP A 110 -3.55 10.94 -2.10
CA ASP A 110 -4.70 10.86 -3.00
C ASP A 110 -4.27 10.65 -4.45
N GLY A 111 -5.05 9.87 -5.17
CA GLY A 111 -4.85 9.68 -6.59
C GLY A 111 -5.96 8.84 -7.21
N ASP A 112 -5.73 8.43 -8.44
CA ASP A 112 -6.62 7.56 -9.18
C ASP A 112 -5.81 6.61 -10.06
N GLN A 113 -6.23 5.35 -10.12
CA GLN A 113 -5.55 4.35 -10.94
C GLN A 113 -5.63 4.62 -12.44
N ALA A 114 -6.65 5.36 -12.90
CA ALA A 114 -6.93 5.59 -14.31
C ALA A 114 -6.94 7.07 -14.69
N ASP A 115 -7.42 7.96 -13.80
CA ASP A 115 -7.55 9.39 -14.07
C ASP A 115 -6.35 10.20 -13.58
N PRO A 116 -5.45 10.65 -14.49
CA PRO A 116 -4.24 11.39 -14.12
C PRO A 116 -4.52 12.77 -13.50
N ARG A 117 -5.74 13.32 -13.67
CA ARG A 117 -6.12 14.63 -13.12
C ARG A 117 -6.22 14.61 -11.60
N ASN A 118 -6.44 13.44 -11.01
CA ASN A 118 -6.53 13.25 -9.56
C ASN A 118 -5.17 13.07 -8.88
N PHE A 119 -4.07 13.08 -9.62
CA PHE A 119 -2.71 12.99 -9.06
C PHE A 119 -2.06 14.37 -8.98
N ASN A 120 -1.73 14.80 -7.76
CA ASN A 120 -0.98 16.02 -7.51
C ASN A 120 0.47 15.68 -7.16
N GLU A 121 1.39 15.94 -8.07
CA GLU A 121 2.81 15.58 -7.94
C GLU A 121 3.50 16.29 -6.77
N ALA A 122 3.21 17.56 -6.53
CA ALA A 122 3.80 18.31 -5.43
C ALA A 122 3.35 17.77 -4.07
N GLN A 123 2.06 17.48 -3.92
CA GLN A 123 1.53 16.89 -2.71
C GLN A 123 2.12 15.49 -2.48
N TYR A 124 2.20 14.67 -3.53
CA TYR A 124 2.80 13.35 -3.45
C TYR A 124 4.26 13.40 -3.01
N THR A 125 5.07 14.28 -3.61
CA THR A 125 6.48 14.48 -3.25
C THR A 125 6.64 14.86 -1.77
N THR A 126 5.81 15.77 -1.27
CA THR A 126 5.79 16.13 0.16
C THR A 126 5.46 14.93 1.06
N ARG A 127 4.52 14.07 0.65
CA ARG A 127 4.18 12.84 1.40
C ARG A 127 5.34 11.84 1.44
N VAL A 128 6.03 11.68 0.32
CA VAL A 128 7.23 10.82 0.24
C VAL A 128 8.34 11.36 1.16
N GLN A 129 8.61 12.65 1.13
CA GLN A 129 9.61 13.29 2.01
C GLN A 129 9.29 13.07 3.48
N GLY A 130 8.05 13.34 3.90
CA GLY A 130 7.63 13.11 5.29
C GLY A 130 7.71 11.65 5.71
N LEU A 131 7.44 10.70 4.79
CA LEU A 131 7.62 9.28 5.06
C LEU A 131 9.10 8.93 5.27
N VAL A 132 10.00 9.45 4.44
CA VAL A 132 11.45 9.23 4.56
C VAL A 132 11.97 9.77 5.89
N GLU A 133 11.60 10.99 6.25
CA GLU A 133 11.96 11.59 7.54
C GLU A 133 11.50 10.72 8.73
N ALA A 134 10.28 10.20 8.67
CA ALA A 134 9.75 9.32 9.70
C ALA A 134 10.48 7.96 9.76
N MET A 135 10.83 7.38 8.59
CA MET A 135 11.63 6.16 8.52
C MET A 135 13.04 6.35 9.11
N ASP A 136 13.68 7.50 8.82
CA ASP A 136 15.01 7.81 9.34
C ASP A 136 15.00 8.10 10.85
N ALA A 137 13.93 8.66 11.37
CA ALA A 137 13.74 8.83 12.81
C ALA A 137 13.63 7.47 13.51
N ASN A 138 12.82 6.53 12.96
CA ASN A 138 12.64 5.19 13.53
C ASN A 138 13.92 4.33 13.52
N LYS A 139 14.87 4.59 12.63
CA LYS A 139 16.15 3.85 12.58
C LYS A 139 17.16 4.26 13.64
N LYS A 140 16.93 5.39 14.28
CA LYS A 140 17.85 5.95 15.30
C LYS A 140 17.54 5.48 16.73
N ASP A 141 16.35 4.88 16.90
CA ASP A 141 15.89 4.29 18.16
C ASP A 141 16.13 2.77 18.16
#